data_b6ba7e85469311acf1495dc69ad56273
#
_entry.id   b6ba7e85469311acf1495dc69ad56273
#
_cell.length_a   1.000
_cell.length_b   1.000
_cell.length_c   1.000
_cell.angle_alpha   90.00
_cell.angle_beta   90.00
_cell.angle_gamma   90.00
#
_symmetry.space_group_name_H-M   'P 1'
#
loop_
_entity.id
_entity.type
_entity.pdbx_description
1 polymer ?
#
loop_
_entity_poly.entity_id
_entity_poly.type
_entity_poly.pdbx_seq_one_letter_code
_entity_poly.pdbx_strand_id
1 'polypeptide(L)'
;MITGLFDEATDKVDLVAYCEKAGLKFVGARNERRSWCPLCEAGAKSQTVFRVRVEQRDWRCFGCGQFGDVTDLHRRLKGFASAGEAARDLLGGKWEPPKTVAPAVKMAQGEDREARIREIAANLWNHGYKIAGKAAERYLVEARKIDPEVVAAAGEAIRYNPFAPHHWDKPARAWAKAPGVVVQACGPDGWVGSVHVTYLTRDGSAKAALDPARRMWGPQVDPDGRRTCAWLIGPDGPADLVVGEGVETTLSAVTWLKARGVWPVRAAAALSLLALQGTWAIDKDGCTDVWDPEPGAPAWTWPPPADGGRVFIAVDRDMSPQKMRGRNRKGRPIDFRLDAEARAAFCARLAGKAWRAAGWPSVRALFPAPNGDWNDLVKRQAV
;
A
#
# COMPACT_ATOMS: atom_id res chain seq x y z
N MET A 1 -18.47 -0.01 31.74
CA MET A 1 -17.35 -0.10 30.78
C MET A 1 -16.46 1.10 31.06
N ILE A 2 -15.21 0.89 31.46
CA ILE A 2 -14.27 1.99 31.71
C ILE A 2 -13.69 2.34 30.34
N THR A 3 -14.13 3.42 29.75
CA THR A 3 -13.50 4.02 28.57
C THR A 3 -12.12 4.52 29.00
N GLY A 4 -11.08 4.08 28.31
CA GLY A 4 -9.71 4.58 28.54
C GLY A 4 -9.60 6.05 28.10
N LEU A 5 -8.59 6.76 28.64
CA LEU A 5 -8.29 8.16 28.31
C LEU A 5 -8.34 8.46 26.80
N PHE A 6 -7.84 7.53 26.00
CA PHE A 6 -7.79 7.68 24.54
C PHE A 6 -9.17 7.51 23.88
N ASP A 7 -9.96 6.55 24.37
CA ASP A 7 -11.33 6.36 23.89
C ASP A 7 -12.16 7.61 24.20
N GLU A 8 -12.01 8.18 25.40
CA GLU A 8 -12.70 9.39 25.79
C GLU A 8 -12.28 10.60 24.95
N ALA A 9 -10.98 10.78 24.67
CA ALA A 9 -10.52 11.86 23.82
C ALA A 9 -11.05 11.71 22.39
N THR A 10 -11.03 10.50 21.83
CA THR A 10 -11.54 10.21 20.49
C THR A 10 -13.06 10.32 20.40
N ASP A 11 -13.78 10.04 21.48
CA ASP A 11 -15.26 10.16 21.53
C ASP A 11 -15.72 11.62 21.70
N LYS A 12 -14.99 12.42 22.47
CA LYS A 12 -15.35 13.82 22.75
C LYS A 12 -14.86 14.81 21.72
N VAL A 13 -13.78 14.50 21.00
CA VAL A 13 -13.16 15.41 20.03
C VAL A 13 -13.38 14.90 18.61
N ASP A 14 -14.22 15.62 17.85
CA ASP A 14 -14.43 15.35 16.44
C ASP A 14 -13.16 15.67 15.64
N LEU A 15 -12.61 14.66 14.95
CA LEU A 15 -11.36 14.78 14.22
C LEU A 15 -11.42 15.78 13.05
N VAL A 16 -12.58 15.87 12.37
CA VAL A 16 -12.76 16.82 11.25
C VAL A 16 -12.79 18.24 11.79
N ALA A 17 -13.62 18.50 12.82
CA ALA A 17 -13.71 19.80 13.45
C ALA A 17 -12.37 20.24 14.06
N TYR A 18 -11.61 19.30 14.64
CA TYR A 18 -10.25 19.55 15.13
C TYR A 18 -9.31 20.01 14.01
N CYS A 19 -9.32 19.30 12.89
CA CYS A 19 -8.50 19.64 11.73
C CYS A 19 -8.90 21.00 11.13
N GLU A 20 -10.19 21.29 11.02
CA GLU A 20 -10.70 22.58 10.51
C GLU A 20 -10.26 23.74 11.41
N LYS A 21 -10.32 23.55 12.74
CA LYS A 21 -9.81 24.51 13.72
C LYS A 21 -8.29 24.69 13.62
N ALA A 22 -7.57 23.67 13.20
CA ALA A 22 -6.14 23.73 12.89
C ALA A 22 -5.83 24.33 11.50
N GLY A 23 -6.84 24.85 10.79
CA GLY A 23 -6.70 25.55 9.51
C GLY A 23 -6.78 24.67 8.27
N LEU A 24 -7.10 23.38 8.39
CA LEU A 24 -7.25 22.50 7.24
C LEU A 24 -8.58 22.78 6.52
N LYS A 25 -8.54 22.85 5.20
CA LYS A 25 -9.74 22.93 4.36
C LYS A 25 -9.94 21.60 3.68
N PHE A 26 -11.09 20.99 3.91
CA PHE A 26 -11.40 19.67 3.38
C PHE A 26 -12.14 19.72 2.04
N VAL A 27 -11.83 18.75 1.18
CA VAL A 27 -12.59 18.40 -0.01
C VAL A 27 -13.00 16.92 0.09
N GLY A 28 -14.09 16.53 -0.59
CA GLY A 28 -14.52 15.12 -0.66
C GLY A 28 -15.90 14.85 -0.09
N ALA A 29 -16.29 13.57 -0.05
CA ALA A 29 -17.61 13.10 0.31
C ALA A 29 -17.82 12.95 1.84
N ARG A 30 -19.07 12.66 2.26
CA ARG A 30 -19.50 12.58 3.67
C ARG A 30 -18.57 11.79 4.59
N ASN A 31 -18.10 10.62 4.18
CA ASN A 31 -17.35 9.68 5.05
C ASN A 31 -15.84 9.72 4.83
N GLU A 32 -15.36 10.37 3.77
CA GLU A 32 -13.93 10.55 3.50
C GLU A 32 -13.64 12.00 3.14
N ARG A 33 -12.85 12.66 3.98
CA ARG A 33 -12.40 14.04 3.80
C ARG A 33 -10.93 14.07 3.44
N ARG A 34 -10.53 14.94 2.53
CA ARG A 34 -9.14 15.09 2.10
C ARG A 34 -8.68 16.52 2.20
N SER A 35 -7.39 16.69 2.56
CA SER A 35 -6.75 17.99 2.73
C SER A 35 -5.24 17.88 2.46
N TRP A 36 -4.54 18.99 2.60
CA TRP A 36 -3.08 19.00 2.74
C TRP A 36 -2.67 18.43 4.12
N CYS A 37 -1.44 17.92 4.23
CA CYS A 37 -0.95 17.36 5.49
C CYS A 37 -0.31 18.44 6.36
N PRO A 38 -0.75 18.62 7.61
CA PRO A 38 -0.17 19.61 8.51
C PRO A 38 1.15 19.17 9.15
N LEU A 39 1.60 17.94 8.87
CA LEU A 39 2.78 17.33 9.51
C LEU A 39 3.99 17.22 8.61
N CYS A 40 3.86 17.42 7.31
CA CYS A 40 4.98 17.26 6.38
C CYS A 40 4.93 18.29 5.23
N GLU A 41 6.11 18.78 4.81
CA GLU A 41 6.23 19.75 3.70
C GLU A 41 5.72 19.19 2.37
N ALA A 42 5.99 17.92 2.09
CA ALA A 42 5.50 17.26 0.88
C ALA A 42 3.97 17.21 0.84
N GLY A 43 3.33 17.06 2.01
CA GLY A 43 1.88 17.06 2.14
C GLY A 43 1.26 18.46 2.14
N ALA A 44 1.99 19.50 2.53
CA ALA A 44 1.48 20.88 2.57
C ALA A 44 1.14 21.43 1.18
N LYS A 45 1.72 20.86 0.11
CA LYS A 45 1.53 21.29 -1.28
C LYS A 45 0.41 20.55 -2.01
N SER A 46 -0.22 19.53 -1.42
CA SER A 46 -1.25 18.71 -2.06
C SER A 46 -2.51 18.62 -1.20
N GLN A 47 -3.64 19.07 -1.72
CA GLN A 47 -4.93 19.09 -1.00
C GLN A 47 -5.59 17.71 -0.87
N THR A 48 -4.93 16.61 -1.23
CA THR A 48 -5.55 15.28 -1.25
C THR A 48 -4.73 14.20 -0.56
N VAL A 49 -3.53 14.52 -0.08
CA VAL A 49 -2.64 13.53 0.54
C VAL A 49 -3.01 13.17 1.97
N PHE A 50 -3.66 14.07 2.68
CA PHE A 50 -4.13 13.84 4.04
C PHE A 50 -5.61 13.43 4.01
N ARG A 51 -5.89 12.20 4.39
CA ARG A 51 -7.23 11.62 4.42
C ARG A 51 -7.72 11.47 5.84
N VAL A 52 -8.95 11.91 6.08
CA VAL A 52 -9.71 11.62 7.30
C VAL A 52 -10.90 10.74 6.95
N ARG A 53 -11.05 9.61 7.66
CA ARG A 53 -12.24 8.76 7.61
C ARG A 53 -13.13 9.10 8.80
N VAL A 54 -14.29 9.70 8.52
CA VAL A 54 -15.15 10.29 9.55
C VAL A 54 -15.70 9.23 10.49
N GLU A 55 -16.27 8.15 9.98
CA GLU A 55 -16.85 7.07 10.78
C GLU A 55 -15.81 6.28 11.59
N GLN A 56 -14.62 6.07 11.01
CA GLN A 56 -13.52 5.38 11.67
C GLN A 56 -12.73 6.29 12.63
N ARG A 57 -12.98 7.61 12.58
CA ARG A 57 -12.31 8.63 13.39
C ARG A 57 -10.79 8.56 13.31
N ASP A 58 -10.26 8.24 12.12
CA ASP A 58 -8.84 8.13 11.86
C ASP A 58 -8.39 9.01 10.68
N TRP A 59 -7.10 9.25 10.65
CA TRP A 59 -6.46 9.97 9.55
C TRP A 59 -5.23 9.22 9.04
N ARG A 60 -4.88 9.50 7.78
CA ARG A 60 -3.65 9.02 7.16
C ARG A 60 -3.12 10.04 6.16
N CYS A 61 -1.81 10.30 6.22
CA CYS A 61 -1.11 11.03 5.17
C CYS A 61 -0.44 10.07 4.20
N PHE A 62 -0.75 10.16 2.93
CA PHE A 62 -0.12 9.38 1.87
C PHE A 62 1.22 9.97 1.41
N GLY A 63 1.56 11.21 1.83
CA GLY A 63 2.85 11.85 1.56
C GLY A 63 3.95 11.38 2.52
N CYS A 64 3.72 11.47 3.85
CA CYS A 64 4.69 11.04 4.85
C CYS A 64 4.42 9.66 5.46
N GLY A 65 3.34 8.98 5.04
CA GLY A 65 2.98 7.66 5.55
C GLY A 65 2.38 7.63 6.98
N GLN A 66 2.34 8.77 7.67
CA GLN A 66 1.84 8.84 9.04
C GLN A 66 0.33 8.69 9.10
N PHE A 67 -0.16 8.14 10.21
CA PHE A 67 -1.57 7.90 10.46
C PHE A 67 -1.87 7.84 11.96
N GLY A 68 -3.14 7.87 12.33
CA GLY A 68 -3.59 7.75 13.72
C GLY A 68 -5.01 8.28 13.93
N ASP A 69 -5.34 8.56 15.19
CA ASP A 69 -6.58 9.23 15.62
C ASP A 69 -6.33 10.73 15.95
N VAL A 70 -7.31 11.40 16.54
CA VAL A 70 -7.18 12.81 16.93
C VAL A 70 -6.06 13.02 17.95
N THR A 71 -5.83 12.07 18.85
CA THR A 71 -4.78 12.15 19.86
C THR A 71 -3.39 12.07 19.23
N ASP A 72 -3.21 11.16 18.27
CA ASP A 72 -1.96 11.04 17.51
C ASP A 72 -1.65 12.30 16.71
N LEU A 73 -2.68 12.89 16.08
CA LEU A 73 -2.54 14.12 15.32
C LEU A 73 -2.16 15.29 16.25
N HIS A 74 -2.87 15.45 17.35
CA HIS A 74 -2.62 16.49 18.33
C HIS A 74 -1.24 16.42 18.94
N ARG A 75 -0.80 15.20 19.33
CA ARG A 75 0.55 14.95 19.84
C ARG A 75 1.62 15.48 18.90
N ARG A 76 1.48 15.18 17.61
CA ARG A 76 2.47 15.56 16.58
C ARG A 76 2.45 17.05 16.28
N LEU A 77 1.27 17.66 16.20
CA LEU A 77 1.12 19.09 15.93
C LEU A 77 1.62 19.98 17.07
N LYS A 78 1.46 19.51 18.31
CA LYS A 78 1.84 20.25 19.51
C LYS A 78 3.19 19.83 20.10
N GLY A 79 3.79 18.74 19.60
CA GLY A 79 5.09 18.27 20.07
C GLY A 79 5.08 17.60 21.44
N PHE A 80 3.93 17.02 21.88
CA PHE A 80 3.86 16.29 23.13
C PHE A 80 4.74 15.04 23.12
N ALA A 81 5.43 14.78 24.22
CA ALA A 81 6.31 13.63 24.36
C ALA A 81 5.52 12.32 24.38
N SER A 82 4.31 12.31 24.91
CA SER A 82 3.47 11.13 25.02
C SER A 82 2.04 11.36 24.49
N ALA A 83 1.40 10.29 24.00
CA ALA A 83 0.00 10.33 23.62
C ALA A 83 -0.92 10.60 24.80
N GLY A 84 -0.52 10.16 26.02
CA GLY A 84 -1.28 10.44 27.25
C GLY A 84 -1.31 11.91 27.62
N GLU A 85 -0.22 12.65 27.40
CA GLU A 85 -0.22 14.12 27.57
C GLU A 85 -1.13 14.80 26.56
N ALA A 86 -1.03 14.40 25.30
CA ALA A 86 -1.88 14.94 24.23
C ALA A 86 -3.37 14.67 24.49
N ALA A 87 -3.74 13.48 24.93
CA ALA A 87 -5.12 13.14 25.26
C ALA A 87 -5.65 13.96 26.43
N ARG A 88 -4.85 14.19 27.48
CA ARG A 88 -5.25 15.05 28.61
C ARG A 88 -5.41 16.50 28.18
N ASP A 89 -4.52 17.02 27.34
CA ASP A 89 -4.62 18.38 26.79
C ASP A 89 -5.88 18.56 25.94
N LEU A 90 -6.21 17.59 25.08
CA LEU A 90 -7.45 17.56 24.30
C LEU A 90 -8.71 17.60 25.18
N LEU A 91 -8.67 16.99 26.36
CA LEU A 91 -9.76 16.96 27.33
C LEU A 91 -9.74 18.16 28.31
N GLY A 92 -8.92 19.18 28.02
CA GLY A 92 -8.83 20.41 28.82
C GLY A 92 -8.09 20.25 30.16
N GLY A 93 -7.18 19.31 30.24
CA GLY A 93 -6.31 19.06 31.40
C GLY A 93 -7.03 18.51 32.66
N LYS A 94 -8.32 18.24 32.59
CA LYS A 94 -9.18 17.88 33.74
C LYS A 94 -9.43 16.37 33.87
N TRP A 95 -8.78 15.53 33.08
CA TRP A 95 -9.02 14.10 33.17
C TRP A 95 -8.23 13.49 34.36
N GLU A 96 -8.97 12.94 35.32
CA GLU A 96 -8.42 12.14 36.43
C GLU A 96 -8.69 10.64 36.15
N PRO A 97 -7.71 9.75 36.31
CA PRO A 97 -7.95 8.32 36.16
C PRO A 97 -8.90 7.83 37.26
N PRO A 98 -9.83 6.92 36.95
CA PRO A 98 -10.69 6.31 37.97
C PRO A 98 -9.84 5.63 39.06
N LYS A 99 -10.18 5.85 40.32
CA LYS A 99 -9.39 5.48 41.51
C LYS A 99 -9.18 3.97 41.73
N THR A 100 -9.70 3.12 40.90
CA THR A 100 -9.56 1.65 40.99
C THR A 100 -9.40 1.03 39.60
N VAL A 101 -8.16 1.03 39.10
CA VAL A 101 -7.77 0.15 38.00
C VAL A 101 -6.51 -0.59 38.48
N ALA A 102 -6.55 -1.93 38.40
CA ALA A 102 -5.34 -2.74 38.53
C ALA A 102 -4.24 -2.17 37.61
N PRO A 103 -2.96 -2.24 37.98
CA PRO A 103 -1.90 -1.55 37.27
C PRO A 103 -1.92 -1.98 35.80
N ALA A 104 -2.44 -1.09 34.95
CA ALA A 104 -2.28 -1.23 33.53
C ALA A 104 -0.78 -1.14 33.26
N VAL A 105 -0.23 -2.19 32.70
CA VAL A 105 1.13 -2.21 32.21
C VAL A 105 1.30 -0.95 31.36
N LYS A 106 2.21 -0.06 31.78
CA LYS A 106 2.55 1.15 31.05
C LYS A 106 3.15 0.72 29.71
N MET A 107 2.35 0.77 28.66
CA MET A 107 2.79 0.51 27.30
C MET A 107 3.35 1.81 26.71
N ALA A 108 4.58 1.78 26.25
CA ALA A 108 5.20 2.82 25.43
C ALA A 108 4.52 2.80 24.05
N GLN A 109 3.54 3.69 23.82
CA GLN A 109 2.44 3.46 22.88
C GLN A 109 2.79 3.59 21.38
N GLY A 110 3.95 4.09 21.02
CA GLY A 110 4.37 4.17 19.61
C GLY A 110 5.23 2.96 19.20
N GLU A 111 6.27 2.70 19.96
CA GLU A 111 7.21 1.58 19.73
C GLU A 111 6.52 0.22 19.91
N ASP A 112 5.62 0.12 20.87
CA ASP A 112 4.88 -1.11 21.16
C ASP A 112 3.83 -1.46 20.09
N ARG A 113 3.17 -0.48 19.48
CA ARG A 113 2.25 -0.73 18.36
C ARG A 113 3.00 -1.20 17.10
N GLU A 114 4.14 -0.61 16.82
CA GLU A 114 4.96 -1.01 15.68
C GLU A 114 5.55 -2.41 15.91
N ALA A 115 6.09 -2.68 17.12
CA ALA A 115 6.56 -3.98 17.54
C ALA A 115 5.44 -5.04 17.42
N ARG A 116 4.22 -4.74 17.89
CA ARG A 116 3.07 -5.63 17.78
C ARG A 116 2.66 -5.88 16.33
N ILE A 117 2.70 -4.88 15.46
CA ILE A 117 2.39 -5.06 14.04
C ILE A 117 3.46 -5.93 13.38
N ARG A 118 4.74 -5.75 13.72
CA ARG A 118 5.84 -6.61 13.25
C ARG A 118 5.69 -8.05 13.76
N GLU A 119 5.27 -8.22 15.01
CA GLU A 119 4.96 -9.54 15.58
C GLU A 119 3.82 -10.21 14.82
N ILE A 120 2.73 -9.49 14.52
CA ILE A 120 1.63 -10.01 13.69
C ILE A 120 2.15 -10.42 12.30
N ALA A 121 2.98 -9.60 11.68
CA ALA A 121 3.58 -9.90 10.39
C ALA A 121 4.45 -11.17 10.45
N ALA A 122 5.30 -11.29 11.48
CA ALA A 122 6.12 -12.46 11.70
C ALA A 122 5.27 -13.72 11.92
N ASN A 123 4.24 -13.64 12.75
CA ASN A 123 3.31 -14.74 12.99
C ASN A 123 2.56 -15.15 11.72
N LEU A 124 2.12 -14.18 10.90
CA LEU A 124 1.46 -14.46 9.62
C LEU A 124 2.35 -15.25 8.67
N TRP A 125 3.63 -14.92 8.62
CA TRP A 125 4.61 -15.60 7.78
C TRP A 125 5.02 -16.96 8.35
N ASN A 126 5.48 -16.99 9.59
CA ASN A 126 6.07 -18.18 10.21
C ASN A 126 5.06 -19.31 10.42
N HIS A 127 3.78 -18.98 10.67
CA HIS A 127 2.69 -19.96 10.78
C HIS A 127 1.90 -20.11 9.47
N GLY A 128 2.36 -19.53 8.37
CA GLY A 128 1.81 -19.73 7.05
C GLY A 128 2.27 -21.06 6.46
N TYR A 129 1.36 -21.73 5.78
CA TYR A 129 1.62 -23.01 5.09
C TYR A 129 2.17 -22.73 3.67
N LYS A 130 2.91 -23.68 3.10
CA LYS A 130 3.14 -23.72 1.66
C LYS A 130 1.80 -23.78 0.93
N ILE A 131 1.72 -23.17 -0.25
CA ILE A 131 0.43 -23.00 -0.96
C ILE A 131 -0.06 -24.27 -1.65
N ALA A 132 0.83 -25.24 -1.92
CA ALA A 132 0.50 -26.49 -2.61
C ALA A 132 -0.68 -27.23 -1.94
N GLY A 133 -1.72 -27.53 -2.72
CA GLY A 133 -2.95 -28.18 -2.27
C GLY A 133 -3.86 -27.30 -1.38
N LYS A 134 -3.57 -26.00 -1.23
CA LYS A 134 -4.34 -25.08 -0.37
C LYS A 134 -5.22 -24.12 -1.18
N ALA A 135 -6.11 -23.42 -0.49
CA ALA A 135 -6.98 -22.40 -1.09
C ALA A 135 -6.20 -21.29 -1.82
N ALA A 136 -4.98 -20.99 -1.39
CA ALA A 136 -4.12 -20.02 -2.07
C ALA A 136 -3.68 -20.50 -3.47
N GLU A 137 -3.30 -21.75 -3.63
CA GLU A 137 -2.98 -22.32 -4.94
C GLU A 137 -4.22 -22.35 -5.84
N ARG A 138 -5.35 -22.86 -5.35
CA ARG A 138 -6.62 -22.83 -6.11
C ARG A 138 -6.98 -21.43 -6.54
N TYR A 139 -6.83 -20.45 -5.66
CA TYR A 139 -7.07 -19.04 -5.99
C TYR A 139 -6.18 -18.57 -7.17
N LEU A 140 -4.88 -18.83 -7.10
CA LEU A 140 -3.95 -18.39 -8.15
C LEU A 140 -4.17 -19.17 -9.46
N VAL A 141 -4.28 -20.49 -9.41
CA VAL A 141 -4.38 -21.34 -10.61
C VAL A 141 -5.79 -21.35 -11.19
N GLU A 142 -6.81 -21.62 -10.37
CA GLU A 142 -8.15 -21.86 -10.89
C GLU A 142 -8.96 -20.57 -11.02
N ALA A 143 -8.95 -19.70 -9.99
CA ALA A 143 -9.72 -18.47 -10.00
C ALA A 143 -9.04 -17.34 -10.80
N ARG A 144 -7.69 -17.27 -10.78
CA ARG A 144 -6.90 -16.27 -11.48
C ARG A 144 -6.32 -16.75 -12.79
N LYS A 145 -6.39 -18.04 -13.09
CA LYS A 145 -5.86 -18.67 -14.32
C LYS A 145 -4.36 -18.43 -14.54
N ILE A 146 -3.62 -18.19 -13.46
CA ILE A 146 -2.15 -18.09 -13.51
C ILE A 146 -1.60 -19.49 -13.80
N ASP A 147 -0.63 -19.55 -14.72
CA ASP A 147 0.00 -20.80 -15.12
C ASP A 147 0.55 -21.57 -13.91
N PRO A 148 0.26 -22.88 -13.78
CA PRO A 148 0.70 -23.67 -12.63
C PRO A 148 2.22 -23.71 -12.42
N GLU A 149 3.04 -23.68 -13.50
CA GLU A 149 4.49 -23.64 -13.40
C GLU A 149 4.97 -22.29 -12.85
N VAL A 150 4.31 -21.18 -13.22
CA VAL A 150 4.59 -19.85 -12.68
C VAL A 150 4.22 -19.80 -11.19
N VAL A 151 3.09 -20.40 -10.81
CA VAL A 151 2.69 -20.49 -9.39
C VAL A 151 3.66 -21.38 -8.60
N ALA A 152 4.10 -22.50 -9.17
CA ALA A 152 5.11 -23.36 -8.55
C ALA A 152 6.45 -22.66 -8.35
N ALA A 153 6.91 -21.90 -9.34
CA ALA A 153 8.14 -21.10 -9.24
C ALA A 153 8.05 -20.00 -8.14
N ALA A 154 6.87 -19.46 -7.91
CA ALA A 154 6.60 -18.50 -6.85
C ALA A 154 6.31 -19.15 -5.48
N GLY A 155 6.19 -20.47 -5.41
CA GLY A 155 5.65 -21.20 -4.25
C GLY A 155 6.41 -21.00 -2.94
N GLU A 156 7.71 -20.76 -2.98
CA GLU A 156 8.51 -20.50 -1.76
C GLU A 156 8.35 -19.07 -1.25
N ALA A 157 8.00 -18.13 -2.10
CA ALA A 157 7.80 -16.71 -1.76
C ALA A 157 6.37 -16.40 -1.30
N ILE A 158 5.47 -17.37 -1.38
CA ILE A 158 4.07 -17.21 -1.03
C ILE A 158 3.69 -18.19 0.09
N ARG A 159 2.93 -17.71 1.08
CA ARG A 159 2.36 -18.54 2.14
C ARG A 159 0.83 -18.46 2.12
N TYR A 160 0.20 -19.50 2.57
CA TYR A 160 -1.23 -19.54 2.88
C TYR A 160 -1.44 -19.49 4.37
N ASN A 161 -2.18 -18.51 4.86
CA ASN A 161 -2.59 -18.46 6.27
C ASN A 161 -4.12 -18.53 6.35
N PRO A 162 -4.70 -19.62 6.95
CA PRO A 162 -6.16 -19.80 7.02
C PRO A 162 -6.84 -18.85 8.01
N PHE A 163 -6.07 -18.18 8.90
CA PHE A 163 -6.57 -17.37 10.00
C PHE A 163 -5.90 -16.01 10.05
N ALA A 164 -5.62 -15.40 8.89
CA ALA A 164 -5.00 -14.07 8.84
C ALA A 164 -5.93 -13.01 9.47
N PRO A 165 -5.46 -12.22 10.44
CA PRO A 165 -6.26 -11.18 11.08
C PRO A 165 -6.60 -10.09 10.06
N HIS A 166 -7.85 -9.63 10.07
CA HIS A 166 -8.34 -8.59 9.17
C HIS A 166 -8.60 -7.27 9.91
N HIS A 167 -9.55 -7.25 10.82
CA HIS A 167 -9.88 -6.09 11.64
C HIS A 167 -10.09 -6.51 13.10
N TRP A 168 -9.91 -5.55 14.00
CA TRP A 168 -10.21 -5.75 15.41
C TRP A 168 -11.71 -5.62 15.64
N ASP A 169 -12.34 -6.71 16.04
CA ASP A 169 -13.74 -6.73 16.47
C ASP A 169 -13.82 -6.25 17.93
N LYS A 170 -14.30 -5.01 18.13
CA LYS A 170 -14.36 -4.39 19.45
C LYS A 170 -15.32 -5.15 20.40
N PRO A 171 -16.55 -5.52 20.00
CA PRO A 171 -17.45 -6.32 20.81
C PRO A 171 -16.87 -7.66 21.23
N ALA A 172 -16.31 -8.39 20.28
CA ALA A 172 -15.71 -9.72 20.54
C ALA A 172 -14.34 -9.61 21.23
N ARG A 173 -13.72 -8.42 21.30
CA ARG A 173 -12.36 -8.19 21.81
C ARG A 173 -11.32 -9.12 21.18
N ALA A 174 -11.48 -9.41 19.90
CA ALA A 174 -10.68 -10.35 19.13
C ALA A 174 -10.46 -9.87 17.69
N TRP A 175 -9.43 -10.40 17.04
CA TRP A 175 -9.26 -10.20 15.61
C TRP A 175 -10.25 -11.03 14.81
N ALA A 176 -11.05 -10.40 13.96
CA ALA A 176 -11.73 -11.09 12.88
C ALA A 176 -10.69 -11.64 11.90
N LYS A 177 -10.86 -12.89 11.48
CA LYS A 177 -9.88 -13.63 10.69
C LYS A 177 -10.48 -14.14 9.40
N ALA A 178 -9.65 -14.17 8.34
CA ALA A 178 -10.01 -14.76 7.07
C ALA A 178 -8.79 -15.48 6.46
N PRO A 179 -9.00 -16.47 5.58
CA PRO A 179 -7.89 -17.05 4.82
C PRO A 179 -7.19 -15.99 3.95
N GLY A 180 -5.88 -16.13 3.78
CA GLY A 180 -5.13 -15.18 2.97
C GLY A 180 -3.89 -15.75 2.29
N VAL A 181 -3.56 -15.16 1.14
CA VAL A 181 -2.26 -15.23 0.50
C VAL A 181 -1.37 -14.22 1.19
N VAL A 182 -0.21 -14.66 1.66
CA VAL A 182 0.76 -13.85 2.40
C VAL A 182 2.07 -13.81 1.65
N VAL A 183 2.61 -12.62 1.43
CA VAL A 183 3.95 -12.39 0.85
C VAL A 183 4.75 -11.44 1.74
N GLN A 184 6.06 -11.63 1.80
CA GLN A 184 6.96 -10.75 2.52
C GLN A 184 7.19 -9.44 1.76
N ALA A 185 7.30 -8.33 2.48
CA ALA A 185 7.83 -7.09 1.94
C ALA A 185 9.34 -7.04 2.20
N CYS A 186 10.10 -6.90 1.12
CA CYS A 186 11.56 -6.94 1.14
C CYS A 186 12.14 -5.60 0.68
N GLY A 187 13.16 -5.14 1.39
CA GLY A 187 14.10 -4.11 0.95
C GLY A 187 15.35 -4.74 0.32
N PRO A 188 16.39 -3.95 0.04
CA PRO A 188 17.66 -4.45 -0.49
C PRO A 188 18.33 -5.51 0.39
N ASP A 189 18.20 -5.37 1.70
CA ASP A 189 18.83 -6.24 2.69
C ASP A 189 17.91 -7.43 3.09
N GLY A 190 16.82 -7.66 2.36
CA GLY A 190 15.88 -8.74 2.59
C GLY A 190 14.58 -8.32 3.26
N TRP A 191 13.98 -9.21 4.04
CA TRP A 191 12.69 -8.99 4.68
C TRP A 191 12.73 -7.88 5.74
N VAL A 192 11.83 -6.89 5.62
CA VAL A 192 11.77 -5.73 6.52
C VAL A 192 10.83 -5.91 7.73
N GLY A 193 10.39 -7.14 8.00
CA GLY A 193 9.45 -7.42 9.10
C GLY A 193 8.00 -7.06 8.77
N SER A 194 7.65 -7.01 7.47
CA SER A 194 6.32 -6.68 6.99
C SER A 194 5.82 -7.71 6.00
N VAL A 195 4.50 -7.92 5.96
CA VAL A 195 3.85 -8.80 5.00
C VAL A 195 2.64 -8.12 4.37
N HIS A 196 2.38 -8.47 3.12
CA HIS A 196 1.14 -8.13 2.45
C HIS A 196 0.22 -9.35 2.42
N VAL A 197 -1.05 -9.15 2.75
CA VAL A 197 -2.08 -10.20 2.78
C VAL A 197 -3.16 -9.86 1.77
N THR A 198 -3.47 -10.80 0.88
CA THR A 198 -4.70 -10.80 0.06
C THR A 198 -5.67 -11.79 0.69
N TYR A 199 -6.81 -11.32 1.18
CA TYR A 199 -7.81 -12.16 1.82
C TYR A 199 -8.66 -12.93 0.81
N LEU A 200 -8.94 -14.18 1.11
CA LEU A 200 -9.64 -15.12 0.23
C LEU A 200 -10.95 -15.63 0.83
N THR A 201 -11.83 -16.13 -0.01
CA THR A 201 -12.88 -17.05 0.40
C THR A 201 -12.27 -18.36 0.95
N ARG A 202 -13.01 -19.10 1.79
CA ARG A 202 -12.49 -20.31 2.45
C ARG A 202 -12.05 -21.38 1.45
N ASP A 203 -12.73 -21.48 0.34
CA ASP A 203 -12.46 -22.43 -0.75
C ASP A 203 -11.39 -21.95 -1.73
N GLY A 204 -10.99 -20.65 -1.68
CA GLY A 204 -10.05 -20.05 -2.62
C GLY A 204 -10.65 -19.72 -3.98
N SER A 205 -11.97 -19.74 -4.14
CA SER A 205 -12.62 -19.42 -5.43
C SER A 205 -12.57 -17.94 -5.79
N ALA A 206 -12.37 -17.05 -4.79
CA ALA A 206 -12.34 -15.60 -4.99
C ALA A 206 -11.55 -14.88 -3.88
N LYS A 207 -11.33 -13.57 -4.09
CA LYS A 207 -11.01 -12.67 -2.96
C LYS A 207 -12.21 -12.62 -2.00
N ALA A 208 -11.93 -12.53 -0.72
CA ALA A 208 -12.96 -12.29 0.28
C ALA A 208 -13.64 -10.94 0.04
N ALA A 209 -14.94 -10.88 0.26
CA ALA A 209 -15.72 -9.65 0.23
C ALA A 209 -15.48 -8.82 1.52
N LEU A 210 -14.22 -8.42 1.73
CA LEU A 210 -13.76 -7.63 2.87
C LEU A 210 -13.23 -6.28 2.40
N ASP A 211 -13.41 -5.25 3.21
CA ASP A 211 -12.83 -3.92 2.97
C ASP A 211 -11.83 -3.55 4.07
N PRO A 212 -10.55 -3.41 3.72
CA PRO A 212 -9.93 -3.69 2.42
C PRO A 212 -9.73 -5.22 2.19
N ALA A 213 -9.90 -5.67 0.94
CA ALA A 213 -9.62 -7.06 0.56
C ALA A 213 -8.12 -7.40 0.55
N ARG A 214 -7.25 -6.39 0.70
CA ARG A 214 -5.79 -6.52 0.82
C ARG A 214 -5.29 -5.65 1.97
N ARG A 215 -4.28 -6.11 2.68
CA ARG A 215 -3.71 -5.37 3.80
C ARG A 215 -2.21 -5.55 3.92
N MET A 216 -1.50 -4.46 4.17
CA MET A 216 -0.12 -4.48 4.62
C MET A 216 -0.07 -4.54 6.15
N TRP A 217 0.68 -5.48 6.68
CA TRP A 217 1.05 -5.57 8.09
C TRP A 217 2.52 -5.20 8.22
N GLY A 218 2.79 -4.05 8.82
CA GLY A 218 4.11 -3.46 8.94
C GLY A 218 4.37 -2.29 8.00
N PRO A 219 5.58 -1.72 8.03
CA PRO A 219 5.96 -0.58 7.19
C PRO A 219 6.03 -0.97 5.70
N GLN A 220 5.78 0.01 4.83
CA GLN A 220 5.92 -0.12 3.37
C GLN A 220 7.27 0.40 2.88
N VAL A 221 8.15 0.69 3.81
CA VAL A 221 9.53 1.14 3.56
C VAL A 221 10.47 0.37 4.48
N ASP A 222 11.72 0.25 4.07
CA ASP A 222 12.78 -0.27 4.91
C ASP A 222 13.22 0.77 5.97
N PRO A 223 14.16 0.42 6.87
CA PRO A 223 14.66 1.36 7.89
C PRO A 223 15.27 2.65 7.30
N ASP A 224 15.79 2.61 6.08
CA ASP A 224 16.36 3.77 5.39
C ASP A 224 15.31 4.59 4.61
N GLY A 225 14.03 4.23 4.72
CA GLY A 225 12.93 4.90 4.04
C GLY A 225 12.77 4.52 2.56
N ARG A 226 13.50 3.52 2.07
CA ARG A 226 13.37 3.04 0.68
C ARG A 226 12.11 2.17 0.54
N ARG A 227 11.45 2.23 -0.62
CA ARG A 227 10.27 1.41 -0.92
C ARG A 227 10.61 -0.08 -0.92
N THR A 228 9.65 -0.89 -0.50
CA THR A 228 9.75 -2.35 -0.48
C THR A 228 8.97 -2.99 -1.60
N CYS A 229 9.30 -4.24 -1.94
CA CYS A 229 8.56 -5.11 -2.86
C CYS A 229 8.31 -6.48 -2.23
N ALA A 230 7.52 -7.32 -2.90
CA ALA A 230 7.53 -8.76 -2.66
C ALA A 230 8.22 -9.46 -3.83
N TRP A 231 9.35 -10.10 -3.58
CA TRP A 231 9.92 -11.03 -4.54
C TRP A 231 9.02 -12.25 -4.64
N LEU A 232 8.53 -12.53 -5.83
CA LEU A 232 7.68 -13.68 -6.14
C LEU A 232 8.47 -14.82 -6.77
N ILE A 233 9.39 -14.47 -7.68
CA ILE A 233 10.40 -15.38 -8.25
C ILE A 233 11.73 -14.65 -8.05
N GLY A 234 12.61 -15.25 -7.29
CA GLY A 234 13.74 -14.69 -6.55
C GLY A 234 14.61 -13.63 -7.25
N PRO A 235 15.37 -12.86 -6.45
CA PRO A 235 16.28 -11.82 -6.99
C PRO A 235 17.45 -12.39 -7.76
N ASP A 236 17.91 -13.60 -7.38
CA ASP A 236 19.09 -14.28 -7.93
C ASP A 236 18.66 -15.26 -9.05
N GLY A 237 18.06 -14.73 -10.09
CA GLY A 237 17.48 -15.53 -11.17
C GLY A 237 17.93 -15.05 -12.54
N PRO A 238 17.17 -15.39 -13.58
CA PRO A 238 17.40 -14.96 -14.96
C PRO A 238 17.53 -13.46 -15.10
N ALA A 239 18.16 -13.01 -16.21
CA ALA A 239 18.42 -11.58 -16.44
C ALA A 239 17.12 -10.73 -16.50
N ASP A 240 16.04 -11.28 -17.08
CA ASP A 240 14.79 -10.57 -17.25
C ASP A 240 13.98 -10.49 -15.94
N LEU A 241 13.36 -9.33 -15.70
CA LEU A 241 12.55 -9.05 -14.52
C LEU A 241 11.15 -8.55 -14.91
N VAL A 242 10.13 -9.11 -14.28
CA VAL A 242 8.73 -8.63 -14.39
C VAL A 242 8.33 -7.95 -13.10
N VAL A 243 7.79 -6.73 -13.20
CA VAL A 243 7.32 -5.95 -12.04
C VAL A 243 5.90 -5.49 -12.28
N GLY A 244 5.03 -5.70 -11.30
CA GLY A 244 3.65 -5.20 -11.28
C GLY A 244 3.29 -4.56 -9.94
N GLU A 245 2.11 -3.95 -9.84
CA GLU A 245 1.65 -3.38 -8.57
C GLU A 245 1.37 -4.46 -7.53
N GLY A 246 0.64 -5.49 -7.90
CA GLY A 246 0.18 -6.55 -7.01
C GLY A 246 0.70 -7.94 -7.38
N VAL A 247 0.53 -8.88 -6.46
CA VAL A 247 0.94 -10.29 -6.66
C VAL A 247 0.26 -10.89 -7.89
N GLU A 248 -1.06 -10.73 -7.99
CA GLU A 248 -1.85 -11.30 -9.07
C GLU A 248 -1.49 -10.66 -10.43
N THR A 249 -1.39 -9.33 -10.48
CA THR A 249 -0.97 -8.57 -11.68
C THR A 249 0.37 -9.05 -12.19
N THR A 250 1.35 -9.19 -11.28
CA THR A 250 2.71 -9.63 -11.64
C THR A 250 2.72 -11.06 -12.18
N LEU A 251 2.12 -12.01 -11.47
CA LEU A 251 2.10 -13.41 -11.91
C LEU A 251 1.27 -13.63 -13.18
N SER A 252 0.21 -12.85 -13.39
CA SER A 252 -0.55 -12.87 -14.65
C SER A 252 0.30 -12.35 -15.82
N ALA A 253 1.07 -11.27 -15.62
CA ALA A 253 1.99 -10.78 -16.64
C ALA A 253 3.10 -11.79 -16.96
N VAL A 254 3.64 -12.49 -15.94
CA VAL A 254 4.60 -13.59 -16.14
C VAL A 254 3.98 -14.72 -16.96
N THR A 255 2.76 -15.14 -16.64
CA THR A 255 2.01 -16.17 -17.39
C THR A 255 1.85 -15.77 -18.85
N TRP A 256 1.48 -14.52 -19.10
CA TRP A 256 1.34 -13.99 -20.47
C TRP A 256 2.66 -13.94 -21.24
N LEU A 257 3.77 -13.59 -20.58
CA LEU A 257 5.12 -13.57 -21.16
C LEU A 257 5.62 -15.00 -21.43
N LYS A 258 5.38 -15.94 -20.50
CA LYS A 258 5.74 -17.36 -20.68
C LYS A 258 5.07 -17.94 -21.93
N ALA A 259 3.80 -17.67 -22.16
CA ALA A 259 3.08 -18.10 -23.36
C ALA A 259 3.65 -17.51 -24.67
N ARG A 260 4.56 -16.53 -24.57
CA ARG A 260 5.29 -15.88 -25.69
C ARG A 260 6.78 -16.21 -25.73
N GLY A 261 7.18 -17.25 -25.00
CA GLY A 261 8.57 -17.73 -24.99
C GLY A 261 9.53 -16.88 -24.13
N VAL A 262 9.00 -16.00 -23.25
CA VAL A 262 9.81 -15.24 -22.28
C VAL A 262 9.71 -15.92 -20.92
N TRP A 263 10.53 -16.95 -20.73
CA TRP A 263 10.61 -17.75 -19.52
C TRP A 263 11.97 -18.50 -19.49
N PRO A 264 12.62 -18.67 -18.34
CA PRO A 264 12.24 -18.16 -17.01
C PRO A 264 12.54 -16.67 -16.82
N VAL A 265 11.90 -16.06 -15.80
CA VAL A 265 12.09 -14.65 -15.44
C VAL A 265 12.14 -14.50 -13.91
N ARG A 266 12.70 -13.39 -13.41
CA ARG A 266 12.49 -12.91 -12.05
C ARG A 266 11.15 -12.18 -11.99
N ALA A 267 10.51 -12.16 -10.81
CA ALA A 267 9.24 -11.46 -10.66
C ALA A 267 9.13 -10.78 -9.29
N ALA A 268 8.71 -9.51 -9.25
CA ALA A 268 8.51 -8.76 -8.03
C ALA A 268 7.21 -7.96 -8.09
N ALA A 269 6.43 -7.98 -7.00
CA ALA A 269 5.27 -7.11 -6.82
C ALA A 269 5.66 -5.89 -5.99
N ALA A 270 5.39 -4.69 -6.49
CA ALA A 270 5.70 -3.43 -5.79
C ALA A 270 4.79 -3.18 -4.57
N LEU A 271 3.69 -3.93 -4.42
CA LEU A 271 2.71 -3.90 -3.33
C LEU A 271 1.91 -2.60 -3.20
N SER A 272 2.20 -1.60 -4.01
CA SER A 272 1.39 -0.39 -4.16
C SER A 272 1.75 0.34 -5.45
N LEU A 273 0.80 1.10 -5.98
CA LEU A 273 1.04 1.95 -7.15
C LEU A 273 2.15 2.97 -6.87
N LEU A 274 2.23 3.48 -5.64
CA LEU A 274 3.27 4.43 -5.24
C LEU A 274 4.67 3.79 -5.22
N ALA A 275 4.79 2.52 -4.86
CA ALA A 275 6.06 1.81 -4.96
C ALA A 275 6.41 1.47 -6.41
N LEU A 276 5.42 1.18 -7.27
CA LEU A 276 5.64 0.89 -8.68
C LEU A 276 6.14 2.10 -9.47
N GLN A 277 5.53 3.27 -9.28
CA GLN A 277 5.78 4.46 -10.09
C GLN A 277 6.55 5.58 -9.39
N GLY A 278 6.66 5.57 -8.05
CA GLY A 278 7.13 6.70 -7.27
C GLY A 278 6.09 7.83 -7.20
N THR A 279 6.54 9.01 -6.80
CA THR A 279 5.78 10.25 -6.95
C THR A 279 6.24 10.99 -8.21
N TRP A 280 5.57 12.07 -8.53
CA TRP A 280 5.94 12.97 -9.63
C TRP A 280 6.33 14.34 -9.10
N ALA A 281 7.22 15.01 -9.82
CA ALA A 281 7.62 16.37 -9.51
C ALA A 281 6.46 17.34 -9.80
N ILE A 282 6.36 18.35 -8.95
CA ILE A 282 5.42 19.45 -9.12
C ILE A 282 6.19 20.78 -9.09
N ASP A 283 5.80 21.73 -9.91
CA ASP A 283 6.36 23.08 -9.89
C ASP A 283 5.80 23.93 -8.75
N LYS A 284 6.23 25.20 -8.68
CA LYS A 284 5.79 26.19 -7.68
C LYS A 284 4.27 26.42 -7.63
N ASP A 285 3.57 26.17 -8.73
CA ASP A 285 2.12 26.31 -8.86
C ASP A 285 1.37 24.99 -8.57
N GLY A 286 2.12 23.95 -8.15
CA GLY A 286 1.60 22.61 -7.89
C GLY A 286 1.24 21.83 -9.16
N CYS A 287 1.74 22.24 -10.32
CA CYS A 287 1.50 21.57 -11.60
C CYS A 287 2.57 20.55 -11.90
N THR A 288 2.17 19.48 -12.59
CA THR A 288 3.08 18.50 -13.22
C THR A 288 2.85 18.47 -14.72
N ASP A 289 3.82 17.98 -15.46
CA ASP A 289 3.58 17.57 -16.85
C ASP A 289 2.82 16.24 -16.83
N VAL A 290 1.54 16.28 -17.23
CA VAL A 290 0.69 15.09 -17.24
C VAL A 290 1.00 14.14 -18.39
N TRP A 291 1.72 14.60 -19.40
CA TRP A 291 2.08 13.85 -20.60
C TRP A 291 3.49 13.27 -20.55
N ASP A 292 4.41 13.94 -19.87
CA ASP A 292 5.77 13.47 -19.63
C ASP A 292 6.23 13.81 -18.20
N PRO A 293 5.65 13.13 -17.18
CA PRO A 293 5.93 13.48 -15.80
C PRO A 293 7.36 13.19 -15.40
N GLU A 294 7.97 14.14 -14.68
CA GLU A 294 9.27 13.94 -14.05
C GLU A 294 9.10 13.22 -12.70
N PRO A 295 10.00 12.26 -12.38
CA PRO A 295 10.00 11.61 -11.09
C PRO A 295 10.21 12.60 -9.94
N GLY A 296 9.44 12.43 -8.87
CA GLY A 296 9.62 13.07 -7.56
C GLY A 296 10.33 12.13 -6.58
N ALA A 297 9.64 11.70 -5.51
CA ALA A 297 10.19 10.67 -4.64
C ALA A 297 10.29 9.32 -5.38
N PRO A 298 11.36 8.54 -5.12
CA PRO A 298 11.69 7.37 -5.93
C PRO A 298 10.63 6.26 -5.86
N ALA A 299 10.47 5.55 -6.98
CA ALA A 299 9.83 4.24 -7.04
C ALA A 299 10.73 3.18 -6.37
N TRP A 300 10.18 2.01 -6.12
CA TRP A 300 11.00 0.84 -5.87
C TRP A 300 11.66 0.41 -7.19
N THR A 301 12.97 0.21 -7.16
CA THR A 301 13.75 -0.33 -8.28
C THR A 301 14.81 -1.30 -7.77
N TRP A 302 15.32 -2.13 -8.65
CA TRP A 302 16.42 -3.06 -8.39
C TRP A 302 17.49 -2.89 -9.46
N PRO A 303 18.78 -2.99 -9.13
CA PRO A 303 19.84 -2.87 -10.16
C PRO A 303 19.75 -3.99 -11.19
N PRO A 304 20.16 -3.74 -12.44
CA PRO A 304 20.27 -4.78 -13.44
C PRO A 304 21.39 -5.77 -13.07
N PRO A 305 21.30 -7.03 -13.53
CA PRO A 305 22.43 -7.96 -13.44
C PRO A 305 23.59 -7.52 -14.33
N ALA A 306 24.80 -8.04 -14.06
CA ALA A 306 26.02 -7.64 -14.76
C ALA A 306 25.98 -7.91 -16.28
N ASP A 307 25.29 -8.97 -16.69
CA ASP A 307 25.07 -9.37 -18.09
C ASP A 307 23.89 -8.63 -18.77
N GLY A 308 23.31 -7.63 -18.10
CA GLY A 308 22.17 -6.87 -18.58
C GLY A 308 20.85 -7.56 -18.33
N GLY A 309 19.85 -7.31 -19.19
CA GLY A 309 18.50 -7.87 -19.09
C GLY A 309 17.42 -6.86 -19.44
N ARG A 310 16.18 -7.32 -19.39
CA ARG A 310 14.99 -6.50 -19.65
C ARG A 310 14.15 -6.40 -18.40
N VAL A 311 13.62 -5.22 -18.11
CA VAL A 311 12.55 -5.09 -17.14
C VAL A 311 11.21 -4.86 -17.86
N PHE A 312 10.22 -5.66 -17.50
CA PHE A 312 8.85 -5.59 -17.98
C PHE A 312 7.98 -5.03 -16.85
N ILE A 313 7.40 -3.86 -17.06
CA ILE A 313 6.54 -3.18 -16.07
C ILE A 313 5.10 -3.49 -16.44
N ALA A 314 4.44 -4.33 -15.69
CA ALA A 314 3.04 -4.70 -15.88
C ALA A 314 2.13 -3.65 -15.22
N VAL A 315 1.44 -2.86 -16.04
CA VAL A 315 0.56 -1.78 -15.60
C VAL A 315 -0.88 -2.14 -15.93
N ASP A 316 -1.77 -2.13 -14.93
CA ASP A 316 -3.21 -2.34 -15.12
C ASP A 316 -3.86 -1.12 -15.80
N ARG A 317 -4.91 -1.34 -16.59
CA ARG A 317 -5.64 -0.29 -17.32
C ARG A 317 -7.06 -0.08 -16.79
N ASP A 318 -7.40 -0.63 -15.65
CA ASP A 318 -8.68 -0.44 -14.94
C ASP A 318 -8.56 0.57 -13.78
N MET A 319 -7.51 1.40 -13.79
CA MET A 319 -7.23 2.37 -12.72
C MET A 319 -8.37 3.38 -12.56
N SER A 320 -8.75 3.66 -11.32
CA SER A 320 -9.75 4.71 -11.03
C SER A 320 -9.28 6.07 -11.58
N PRO A 321 -10.16 6.90 -12.15
CA PRO A 321 -9.81 8.23 -12.64
C PRO A 321 -9.18 9.10 -11.57
N GLN A 322 -8.18 9.91 -11.95
CA GLN A 322 -7.45 10.78 -11.03
C GLN A 322 -7.48 12.23 -11.51
N LYS A 323 -7.76 13.16 -10.58
CA LYS A 323 -7.58 14.59 -10.84
C LYS A 323 -6.10 14.96 -10.60
N MET A 324 -5.54 15.71 -11.52
CA MET A 324 -4.17 16.20 -11.46
C MET A 324 -4.13 17.65 -11.94
N ARG A 325 -3.25 18.43 -11.36
CA ARG A 325 -3.00 19.80 -11.80
C ARG A 325 -1.82 19.81 -12.76
N GLY A 326 -2.04 20.35 -13.93
CA GLY A 326 -1.04 20.47 -14.99
C GLY A 326 -1.15 21.78 -15.72
N ARG A 327 -0.48 21.92 -16.88
CA ARG A 327 -0.50 23.13 -17.70
C ARG A 327 -1.17 22.86 -19.06
N ASN A 328 -1.97 23.79 -19.51
CA ASN A 328 -2.49 23.75 -20.89
C ASN A 328 -1.38 24.19 -21.89
N ARG A 329 -1.70 24.13 -23.20
CA ARG A 329 -0.79 24.54 -24.29
C ARG A 329 -0.29 25.98 -24.18
N LYS A 330 -0.98 26.86 -23.44
CA LYS A 330 -0.60 28.25 -23.19
C LYS A 330 0.16 28.42 -21.87
N GLY A 331 0.60 27.33 -21.22
CA GLY A 331 1.34 27.33 -19.96
C GLY A 331 0.52 27.67 -18.71
N ARG A 332 -0.81 27.84 -18.82
CA ARG A 332 -1.67 28.18 -17.68
C ARG A 332 -2.02 26.95 -16.86
N PRO A 333 -1.98 27.01 -15.50
CA PRO A 333 -2.43 25.93 -14.65
C PRO A 333 -3.90 25.58 -14.90
N ILE A 334 -4.18 24.29 -15.09
CA ILE A 334 -5.54 23.75 -15.21
C ILE A 334 -5.63 22.38 -14.54
N ASP A 335 -6.84 21.99 -14.16
CA ASP A 335 -7.09 20.66 -13.63
C ASP A 335 -7.40 19.69 -14.77
N PHE A 336 -6.65 18.59 -14.83
CA PHE A 336 -6.88 17.46 -15.70
C PHE A 336 -7.59 16.35 -14.95
N ARG A 337 -8.47 15.65 -15.62
CA ARG A 337 -9.01 14.36 -15.16
C ARG A 337 -8.42 13.27 -16.03
N LEU A 338 -7.43 12.57 -15.52
CA LEU A 338 -6.91 11.37 -16.17
C LEU A 338 -7.95 10.26 -16.00
N ASP A 339 -8.42 9.71 -17.11
CA ASP A 339 -9.16 8.45 -17.11
C ASP A 339 -8.23 7.26 -16.82
N ALA A 340 -8.74 6.04 -16.84
CA ALA A 340 -7.98 4.84 -16.55
C ALA A 340 -6.77 4.67 -17.50
N GLU A 341 -6.98 4.92 -18.80
CA GLU A 341 -5.97 4.79 -19.85
C GLU A 341 -4.83 5.82 -19.67
N ALA A 342 -5.19 7.09 -19.53
CA ALA A 342 -4.23 8.17 -19.33
C ALA A 342 -3.45 7.99 -18.03
N ARG A 343 -4.11 7.47 -16.98
CA ARG A 343 -3.47 7.18 -15.70
C ARG A 343 -2.49 6.01 -15.80
N ALA A 344 -2.85 4.95 -16.53
CA ALA A 344 -1.94 3.83 -16.80
C ALA A 344 -0.70 4.29 -17.59
N ALA A 345 -0.91 5.13 -18.61
CA ALA A 345 0.20 5.72 -19.37
C ALA A 345 1.10 6.62 -18.51
N PHE A 346 0.52 7.42 -17.62
CA PHE A 346 1.25 8.26 -16.66
C PHE A 346 2.10 7.39 -15.72
N CYS A 347 1.52 6.35 -15.12
CA CYS A 347 2.22 5.37 -14.29
C CYS A 347 3.40 4.73 -15.04
N ALA A 348 3.15 4.25 -16.25
CA ALA A 348 4.18 3.59 -17.07
C ALA A 348 5.37 4.50 -17.40
N ARG A 349 5.13 5.79 -17.66
CA ARG A 349 6.20 6.77 -17.91
C ARG A 349 7.06 7.00 -16.67
N LEU A 350 6.44 7.24 -15.51
CA LEU A 350 7.17 7.43 -14.25
C LEU A 350 7.99 6.20 -13.89
N ALA A 351 7.35 5.02 -13.86
CA ALA A 351 8.05 3.77 -13.58
C ALA A 351 9.17 3.53 -14.60
N GLY A 352 8.91 3.76 -15.89
CA GLY A 352 9.91 3.61 -16.94
C GLY A 352 11.12 4.53 -16.77
N LYS A 353 10.92 5.79 -16.36
CA LYS A 353 12.02 6.72 -16.04
C LYS A 353 12.81 6.21 -14.83
N ALA A 354 12.15 5.76 -13.77
CA ALA A 354 12.81 5.25 -12.56
C ALA A 354 13.70 4.01 -12.87
N TRP A 355 13.19 3.07 -13.65
CA TRP A 355 13.94 1.86 -14.01
C TRP A 355 15.13 2.16 -14.95
N ARG A 356 15.02 3.09 -15.88
CA ARG A 356 16.15 3.57 -16.69
C ARG A 356 17.20 4.26 -15.83
N ALA A 357 16.78 5.09 -14.87
CA ALA A 357 17.68 5.74 -13.92
C ALA A 357 18.40 4.73 -13.01
N ALA A 358 17.79 3.58 -12.73
CA ALA A 358 18.43 2.45 -12.03
C ALA A 358 19.43 1.65 -12.90
N GLY A 359 19.66 2.05 -14.17
CA GLY A 359 20.68 1.49 -15.05
C GLY A 359 20.21 0.35 -15.97
N TRP A 360 18.91 0.05 -16.04
CA TRP A 360 18.43 -1.03 -16.91
C TRP A 360 18.53 -0.66 -18.40
N PRO A 361 19.19 -1.52 -19.21
CA PRO A 361 19.41 -1.23 -20.63
C PRO A 361 18.12 -1.35 -21.47
N SER A 362 17.16 -2.15 -21.03
CA SER A 362 15.87 -2.32 -21.68
C SER A 362 14.73 -2.26 -20.69
N VAL A 363 13.86 -1.25 -20.85
CA VAL A 363 12.68 -1.01 -20.00
C VAL A 363 11.43 -1.01 -20.89
N ARG A 364 10.49 -1.92 -20.64
CA ARG A 364 9.26 -2.08 -21.41
C ARG A 364 8.03 -2.03 -20.50
N ALA A 365 7.16 -1.04 -20.70
CA ALA A 365 5.85 -1.08 -20.11
C ALA A 365 4.93 -1.99 -20.92
N LEU A 366 4.22 -2.86 -20.23
CA LEU A 366 3.25 -3.79 -20.79
C LEU A 366 1.86 -3.45 -20.25
N PHE A 367 0.86 -3.59 -21.11
CA PHE A 367 -0.52 -3.28 -20.79
C PHE A 367 -1.45 -4.43 -21.19
N PRO A 368 -2.50 -4.72 -20.40
CA PRO A 368 -3.61 -5.55 -20.84
C PRO A 368 -4.47 -4.81 -21.88
N ALA A 369 -5.58 -5.41 -22.31
CA ALA A 369 -6.58 -4.74 -23.15
C ALA A 369 -7.11 -3.45 -22.46
N PRO A 370 -7.61 -2.47 -23.23
CA PRO A 370 -8.23 -1.27 -22.68
C PRO A 370 -9.29 -1.57 -21.63
N ASN A 371 -9.31 -0.79 -20.53
CA ASN A 371 -10.22 -0.92 -19.38
C ASN A 371 -10.18 -2.30 -18.67
N GLY A 372 -9.09 -3.06 -18.82
CA GLY A 372 -8.90 -4.36 -18.18
C GLY A 372 -7.69 -4.43 -17.26
N ASP A 373 -7.65 -5.46 -16.45
CA ASP A 373 -6.48 -5.85 -15.67
C ASP A 373 -5.73 -7.03 -16.34
N TRP A 374 -4.53 -7.32 -15.85
CA TRP A 374 -3.71 -8.43 -16.35
C TRP A 374 -4.37 -9.79 -16.13
N ASN A 375 -5.14 -9.94 -15.08
CA ASN A 375 -5.82 -11.19 -14.78
C ASN A 375 -6.97 -11.47 -15.74
N ASP A 376 -7.69 -10.43 -16.16
CA ASP A 376 -8.73 -10.56 -17.20
C ASP A 376 -8.15 -11.00 -18.54
N LEU A 377 -6.94 -10.49 -18.88
CA LEU A 377 -6.25 -10.90 -20.09
C LEU A 377 -5.91 -12.40 -20.07
N VAL A 378 -5.35 -12.89 -18.97
CA VAL A 378 -4.96 -14.31 -18.81
C VAL A 378 -6.19 -15.21 -18.81
N LYS A 379 -7.28 -14.82 -18.14
CA LYS A 379 -8.54 -15.58 -18.14
C LYS A 379 -9.11 -15.77 -19.54
N ARG A 380 -9.06 -14.73 -20.39
CA ARG A 380 -9.53 -14.81 -21.78
C ARG A 380 -8.67 -15.71 -22.67
N GLN A 381 -7.40 -15.89 -22.34
CA GLN A 381 -6.50 -16.77 -23.08
C GLN A 381 -6.58 -18.24 -22.63
N ALA A 382 -7.13 -18.49 -21.46
CA ALA A 382 -7.31 -19.83 -20.91
C ALA A 382 -8.63 -20.51 -21.36
N VAL A 383 -9.49 -19.80 -22.11
CA VAL A 383 -10.71 -20.29 -22.76
C VAL A 383 -10.40 -20.62 -24.21
#